data_e3d403602dc5b3075282e04ae1217fca
#
_entry.id   e3d403602dc5b3075282e04ae1217fca
#
_cell.length_a   1.000
_cell.length_b   1.000
_cell.length_c   1.000
_cell.angle_alpha   90.00
_cell.angle_beta   90.00
_cell.angle_gamma   90.00
#
_symmetry.space_group_name_H-M   'P 1'
#
loop_
_entity.id
_entity.type
_entity.pdbx_description
1 polymer ?
#
loop_
_entity_poly.entity_id
_entity_poly.type
_entity_poly.pdbx_seq_one_letter_code
_entity_poly.pdbx_strand_id
1 'polypeptide(L)'
;LMIQMRSLECKIEMPRLCRFFNCSEQDILDMYNAKSLDCEILLKWSRVLEYDFFRIYTQNLILYSPPSRTNKEKNRTQMPYFRKNIYTKEVINFMLELIESGEKTKSQIIEDYNIPKTTLYKWIEKNRK
;
A
#
# COMPACT_ATOMS: atom_id res chain seq x y z
N LEU A 1 9.27 -8.00 10.38
CA LEU A 1 8.21 -8.06 11.40
C LEU A 1 6.82 -8.36 10.81
N MET A 2 6.36 -7.62 9.80
CA MET A 2 5.02 -7.81 9.19
C MET A 2 4.85 -9.19 8.52
N ILE A 3 5.86 -9.66 7.80
CA ILE A 3 5.85 -10.99 7.17
C ILE A 3 5.74 -12.08 8.23
N GLN A 4 6.52 -11.96 9.31
CA GLN A 4 6.47 -12.90 10.44
C GLN A 4 5.09 -12.92 11.10
N MET A 5 4.50 -11.76 11.36
CA MET A 5 3.15 -11.66 11.92
C MET A 5 2.12 -12.37 11.01
N ARG A 6 2.18 -12.12 9.72
CA ARG A 6 1.27 -12.75 8.75
C ARG A 6 1.50 -14.26 8.65
N SER A 7 2.75 -14.72 8.73
CA SER A 7 3.08 -16.16 8.76
C SER A 7 2.44 -16.86 9.95
N LEU A 8 2.47 -16.21 11.12
CA LEU A 8 1.82 -16.73 12.34
C LEU A 8 0.31 -16.77 12.22
N GLU A 9 -0.30 -15.73 11.67
CA GLU A 9 -1.75 -15.70 11.41
C GLU A 9 -2.20 -16.82 10.46
N CYS A 10 -1.45 -17.05 9.39
CA CYS A 10 -1.70 -18.12 8.41
C CYS A 10 -1.37 -19.52 8.94
N LYS A 11 -0.71 -19.62 10.10
CA LYS A 11 -0.28 -20.89 10.71
C LYS A 11 0.53 -21.77 9.75
N ILE A 12 1.39 -21.17 8.95
CA ILE A 12 2.25 -21.89 8.01
C ILE A 12 3.46 -22.41 8.75
N GLU A 13 3.68 -23.71 8.63
CA GLU A 13 4.82 -24.39 9.26
C GLU A 13 6.15 -24.04 8.58
N MET A 14 7.21 -23.93 9.38
CA MET A 14 8.56 -23.62 8.91
C MET A 14 9.05 -24.57 7.79
N PRO A 15 8.87 -25.90 7.86
CA PRO A 15 9.29 -26.81 6.79
C PRO A 15 8.62 -26.52 5.45
N ARG A 16 7.38 -26.03 5.45
CA ARG A 16 6.67 -25.62 4.23
C ARG A 16 7.29 -24.38 3.62
N LEU A 17 7.63 -23.38 4.43
CA LEU A 17 8.34 -22.19 3.98
C LEU A 17 9.71 -22.52 3.41
N CYS A 18 10.49 -23.35 4.09
CA CYS A 18 11.81 -23.77 3.62
C CYS A 18 11.74 -24.46 2.25
N ARG A 19 10.75 -25.32 2.04
CA ARG A 19 10.52 -25.97 0.74
C ARG A 19 10.08 -24.98 -0.34
N PHE A 20 9.19 -24.06 0.00
CA PHE A 20 8.69 -23.07 -0.96
C PHE A 20 9.80 -22.12 -1.42
N PHE A 21 10.63 -21.65 -0.50
CA PHE A 21 11.75 -20.76 -0.81
C PHE A 21 13.02 -21.50 -1.25
N ASN A 22 13.08 -22.83 -1.07
CA ASN A 22 14.26 -23.64 -1.29
C ASN A 22 15.48 -23.13 -0.50
N CYS A 23 15.30 -22.93 0.78
CA CYS A 23 16.29 -22.35 1.69
C CYS A 23 16.22 -22.98 3.08
N SER A 24 17.18 -22.67 3.95
CA SER A 24 17.22 -23.12 5.33
C SER A 24 16.26 -22.35 6.25
N GLU A 25 16.01 -22.88 7.44
CA GLU A 25 15.25 -22.15 8.48
C GLU A 25 15.94 -20.84 8.86
N GLN A 26 17.27 -20.83 8.91
CA GLN A 26 18.03 -19.64 9.24
C GLN A 26 17.78 -18.52 8.20
N ASP A 27 17.74 -18.87 6.92
CA ASP A 27 17.45 -17.91 5.85
C ASP A 27 16.05 -17.29 6.01
N ILE A 28 15.05 -18.10 6.42
CA ILE A 28 13.71 -17.60 6.73
C ILE A 28 13.73 -16.61 7.90
N LEU A 29 14.43 -16.95 8.97
CA LEU A 29 14.59 -16.08 10.15
C LEU A 29 15.31 -14.78 9.79
N ASP A 30 16.33 -14.86 8.94
CA ASP A 30 17.05 -13.68 8.46
C ASP A 30 16.16 -12.78 7.61
N MET A 31 15.28 -13.33 6.76
CA MET A 31 14.28 -12.57 6.03
C MET A 31 13.29 -11.87 6.97
N TYR A 32 12.87 -12.51 8.07
CA TYR A 32 11.99 -11.88 9.06
C TYR A 32 12.62 -10.66 9.74
N ASN A 33 13.92 -10.69 9.95
CA ASN A 33 14.68 -9.64 10.63
C ASN A 33 15.31 -8.63 9.67
N ALA A 34 15.26 -8.88 8.36
CA ALA A 34 15.84 -7.99 7.37
C ALA A 34 15.17 -6.62 7.34
N LYS A 35 15.97 -5.57 7.22
CA LYS A 35 15.47 -4.18 7.05
C LYS A 35 14.89 -3.95 5.65
N SER A 36 15.38 -4.68 4.68
CA SER A 36 14.93 -4.63 3.29
C SER A 36 14.96 -6.02 2.68
N LEU A 37 14.09 -6.26 1.72
CA LEU A 37 14.03 -7.49 0.95
C LEU A 37 14.05 -7.16 -0.54
N ASP A 38 14.62 -8.08 -1.31
CA ASP A 38 14.49 -8.04 -2.75
C ASP A 38 13.02 -8.14 -3.18
N CYS A 39 12.64 -7.42 -4.25
CA CYS A 39 11.26 -7.41 -4.73
C CYS A 39 10.75 -8.79 -5.16
N GLU A 40 11.62 -9.64 -5.71
CA GLU A 40 11.22 -11.01 -6.08
C GLU A 40 10.96 -11.88 -4.85
N ILE A 41 11.76 -11.71 -3.80
CA ILE A 41 11.55 -12.38 -2.51
C ILE A 41 10.25 -11.90 -1.88
N LEU A 42 10.00 -10.59 -1.89
CA LEU A 42 8.76 -10.02 -1.38
C LEU A 42 7.54 -10.50 -2.16
N LEU A 43 7.67 -10.69 -3.47
CA LEU A 43 6.61 -11.27 -4.30
C LEU A 43 6.31 -12.72 -3.92
N LYS A 44 7.34 -13.52 -3.65
CA LYS A 44 7.18 -14.91 -3.15
C LYS A 44 6.46 -14.93 -1.80
N TRP A 45 6.84 -14.05 -0.88
CA TRP A 45 6.15 -13.90 0.40
C TRP A 45 4.68 -13.50 0.22
N SER A 46 4.39 -12.56 -0.67
CA SER A 46 3.02 -12.15 -0.97
C SER A 46 2.16 -13.31 -1.50
N ARG A 47 2.75 -14.18 -2.31
CA ARG A 47 2.06 -15.37 -2.83
C ARG A 47 1.79 -16.42 -1.77
N VAL A 48 2.80 -16.77 -0.97
CA VAL A 48 2.65 -17.85 0.03
C VAL A 48 1.76 -17.45 1.19
N LEU A 49 1.72 -16.16 1.54
CA LEU A 49 0.91 -15.64 2.64
C LEU A 49 -0.43 -15.06 2.17
N GLU A 50 -0.69 -15.09 0.87
CA GLU A 50 -1.90 -14.50 0.27
C GLU A 50 -2.16 -13.07 0.77
N TYR A 51 -1.10 -12.26 0.79
CA TYR A 51 -1.14 -10.88 1.26
C TYR A 51 -0.31 -9.97 0.38
N ASP A 52 -0.90 -8.88 -0.10
CA ASP A 52 -0.23 -7.93 -0.98
C ASP A 52 0.62 -6.92 -0.17
N PHE A 53 1.86 -7.29 0.11
CA PHE A 53 2.82 -6.42 0.80
C PHE A 53 3.19 -5.17 -0.02
N PHE A 54 3.06 -5.20 -1.34
CA PHE A 54 3.36 -4.06 -2.19
C PHE A 54 2.37 -2.90 -2.00
N ARG A 55 1.15 -3.18 -1.58
CA ARG A 55 0.16 -2.14 -1.30
C ARG A 55 0.59 -1.20 -0.18
N ILE A 56 1.36 -1.65 0.77
CA ILE A 56 1.90 -0.81 1.85
C ILE A 56 2.72 0.32 1.25
N TYR A 57 3.59 0.00 0.29
CA TYR A 57 4.40 1.00 -0.41
C TYR A 57 3.59 1.86 -1.37
N THR A 58 2.61 1.28 -2.05
CA THR A 58 1.70 2.03 -2.94
C THR A 58 0.90 3.06 -2.15
N GLN A 59 0.42 2.71 -0.97
CA GLN A 59 -0.27 3.62 -0.06
C GLN A 59 0.65 4.75 0.42
N ASN A 60 1.89 4.42 0.74
CA ASN A 60 2.90 5.41 1.10
C ASN A 60 3.11 6.43 -0.04
N LEU A 61 3.15 5.98 -1.28
CA LEU A 61 3.24 6.87 -2.44
C LEU A 61 2.02 7.78 -2.59
N ILE A 62 0.82 7.31 -2.24
CA ILE A 62 -0.40 8.14 -2.24
C ILE A 62 -0.31 9.25 -1.19
N LEU A 63 0.13 8.89 0.02
CA LEU A 63 0.14 9.80 1.18
C LEU A 63 1.30 10.79 1.17
N TYR A 64 2.48 10.37 0.73
CA TYR A 64 3.73 11.10 0.95
C TYR A 64 4.46 11.53 -0.32
N SER A 65 4.02 11.09 -1.50
CA SER A 65 4.58 11.63 -2.75
C SER A 65 4.17 13.09 -2.93
N PRO A 66 5.10 13.95 -3.31
CA PRO A 66 4.75 15.34 -3.62
C PRO A 66 3.72 15.38 -4.75
N PRO A 67 2.76 16.31 -4.70
CA PRO A 67 1.79 16.48 -5.77
C PRO A 67 2.52 16.77 -7.08
N SER A 68 2.10 16.14 -8.16
CA SER A 68 2.64 16.39 -9.49
C SER A 68 2.40 17.85 -9.86
N ARG A 69 3.47 18.63 -9.99
CA ARG A 69 3.40 20.07 -10.33
C ARG A 69 2.88 20.37 -11.73
N THR A 70 2.71 19.36 -12.55
CA THR A 70 2.37 19.54 -13.97
C THR A 70 1.17 18.70 -14.37
N ASN A 71 -0.02 19.28 -14.23
CA ASN A 71 -1.22 18.81 -14.92
C ASN A 71 -1.21 19.02 -16.44
N LYS A 72 -0.10 19.47 -17.03
CA LYS A 72 -0.10 19.93 -18.43
C LYS A 72 0.72 19.11 -19.40
N GLU A 73 1.64 18.31 -18.94
CA GLU A 73 2.32 17.37 -19.83
C GLU A 73 1.89 15.95 -19.47
N LYS A 74 0.89 15.44 -20.17
CA LYS A 74 0.71 14.00 -20.33
C LYS A 74 1.98 13.51 -20.99
N ASN A 75 3.02 13.24 -20.18
CA ASN A 75 4.22 12.63 -20.67
C ASN A 75 3.80 11.38 -21.44
N ARG A 76 4.13 11.37 -22.73
CA ARG A 76 3.95 10.21 -23.61
C ARG A 76 4.94 9.14 -23.16
N THR A 77 4.64 8.52 -22.03
CA THR A 77 5.40 7.35 -21.58
C THR A 77 4.91 6.10 -22.29
N GLN A 78 5.83 5.26 -22.70
CA GLN A 78 5.52 3.92 -23.21
C GLN A 78 5.30 2.91 -22.10
N MET A 79 5.49 3.33 -20.84
CA MET A 79 5.28 2.47 -19.68
C MET A 79 3.78 2.29 -19.37
N PRO A 80 3.39 1.13 -18.83
CA PRO A 80 2.02 0.90 -18.40
C PRO A 80 1.54 1.98 -17.44
N TYR A 81 0.33 2.46 -17.67
CA TYR A 81 -0.30 3.44 -16.78
C TYR A 81 -1.20 2.71 -15.77
N PHE A 82 -0.91 2.91 -14.49
CA PHE A 82 -1.69 2.34 -13.41
C PHE A 82 -2.64 3.38 -12.81
N ARG A 83 -3.93 3.05 -12.73
CA ARG A 83 -4.91 3.89 -12.05
C ARG A 83 -4.81 3.70 -10.54
N LYS A 84 -4.88 4.78 -9.77
CA LYS A 84 -4.95 4.76 -8.31
C LYS A 84 -6.40 4.46 -7.86
N ASN A 85 -6.89 3.25 -8.07
CA ASN A 85 -8.31 2.94 -7.86
C ASN A 85 -8.61 2.28 -6.52
N ILE A 86 -7.59 1.90 -5.75
CA ILE A 86 -7.79 1.11 -4.55
C ILE A 86 -7.24 1.87 -3.36
N TYR A 87 -8.17 2.32 -2.50
CA TYR A 87 -7.85 2.98 -1.24
C TYR A 87 -8.26 2.07 -0.08
N THR A 88 -7.37 1.86 0.89
CA THR A 88 -7.71 1.12 2.10
C THR A 88 -8.57 1.98 3.03
N LYS A 89 -9.22 1.34 4.00
CA LYS A 89 -10.02 2.04 5.02
C LYS A 89 -9.17 3.04 5.81
N GLU A 90 -7.94 2.69 6.10
CA GLU A 90 -6.99 3.53 6.83
C GLU A 90 -6.70 4.82 6.07
N VAL A 91 -6.45 4.73 4.76
CA VAL A 91 -6.23 5.91 3.91
C VAL A 91 -7.48 6.77 3.84
N ILE A 92 -8.65 6.17 3.68
CA ILE A 92 -9.94 6.89 3.65
C ILE A 92 -10.16 7.63 4.98
N ASN A 93 -9.98 6.94 6.11
CA ASN A 93 -10.14 7.54 7.43
C ASN A 93 -9.16 8.69 7.65
N PHE A 94 -7.90 8.52 7.29
CA PHE A 94 -6.89 9.57 7.37
C PHE A 94 -7.30 10.83 6.57
N MET A 95 -7.81 10.65 5.34
CA MET A 95 -8.27 11.78 4.53
C MET A 95 -9.47 12.49 5.15
N LEU A 96 -10.39 11.73 5.74
CA LEU A 96 -11.56 12.29 6.43
C LEU A 96 -11.16 13.03 7.71
N GLU A 97 -10.22 12.50 8.48
CA GLU A 97 -9.67 13.17 9.67
C GLU A 97 -9.02 14.51 9.33
N LEU A 98 -8.27 14.60 8.22
CA LEU A 98 -7.68 15.87 7.75
C LEU A 98 -8.74 16.92 7.43
N ILE A 99 -9.90 16.52 6.96
CA ILE A 99 -11.03 17.44 6.69
C ILE A 99 -11.70 17.83 8.00
N GLU A 100 -11.96 16.88 8.89
CA GLU A 100 -12.66 17.11 10.16
C GLU A 100 -11.83 17.97 11.13
N SER A 101 -10.51 17.75 11.17
CA SER A 101 -9.58 18.55 11.97
C SER A 101 -9.38 19.97 11.42
N GLY A 102 -9.80 20.22 10.17
CA GLY A 102 -9.60 21.50 9.50
C GLY A 102 -8.18 21.72 8.98
N GLU A 103 -7.30 20.71 9.03
CA GLU A 103 -5.93 20.81 8.51
C GLU A 103 -5.90 20.99 7.00
N LYS A 104 -6.83 20.36 6.30
CA LYS A 104 -6.96 20.47 4.83
C LYS A 104 -8.40 20.63 4.39
N THR A 105 -8.59 21.45 3.36
CA THR A 105 -9.88 21.57 2.69
C THR A 105 -10.10 20.41 1.72
N LYS A 106 -11.36 20.18 1.33
CA LYS A 106 -11.70 19.16 0.32
C LYS A 106 -10.95 19.36 -0.99
N SER A 107 -10.82 20.61 -1.43
CA SER A 107 -10.08 20.95 -2.66
C SER A 107 -8.60 20.63 -2.54
N GLN A 108 -7.97 20.95 -1.40
CA GLN A 108 -6.57 20.62 -1.15
C GLN A 108 -6.32 19.11 -1.15
N ILE A 109 -7.23 18.31 -0.58
CA ILE A 109 -7.10 16.85 -0.62
C ILE A 109 -7.19 16.32 -2.05
N ILE A 110 -8.10 16.84 -2.85
CA ILE A 110 -8.23 16.44 -4.26
C ILE A 110 -6.95 16.75 -5.03
N GLU A 111 -6.36 17.93 -4.81
CA GLU A 111 -5.14 18.36 -5.49
C GLU A 111 -3.89 17.63 -4.97
N ASP A 112 -3.69 17.59 -3.65
CA ASP A 112 -2.48 17.06 -3.03
C ASP A 112 -2.35 15.55 -3.20
N TYR A 113 -3.46 14.82 -3.08
CA TYR A 113 -3.48 13.35 -3.16
C TYR A 113 -4.00 12.82 -4.50
N ASN A 114 -4.36 13.72 -5.40
CA ASN A 114 -4.87 13.36 -6.72
C ASN A 114 -6.07 12.39 -6.69
N ILE A 115 -6.98 12.65 -5.76
CA ILE A 115 -8.20 11.87 -5.58
C ILE A 115 -9.33 12.48 -6.42
N PRO A 116 -10.08 11.68 -7.19
CA PRO A 116 -11.24 12.20 -7.92
C PRO A 116 -12.28 12.82 -6.98
N LYS A 117 -12.81 13.98 -7.34
CA LYS A 117 -13.83 14.70 -6.55
C LYS A 117 -15.01 13.80 -6.19
N THR A 118 -15.50 13.03 -7.14
CA THR A 118 -16.61 12.09 -6.93
C THR A 118 -16.32 11.03 -5.89
N THR A 119 -15.08 10.53 -5.85
CA THR A 119 -14.63 9.53 -4.87
C THR A 119 -14.60 10.12 -3.46
N LEU A 120 -13.99 11.29 -3.29
CA LEU A 120 -13.93 11.96 -1.99
C LEU A 120 -15.32 12.27 -1.44
N TYR A 121 -16.22 12.81 -2.27
CA TYR A 121 -17.58 13.12 -1.84
C TYR A 121 -18.37 11.87 -1.44
N LYS A 122 -18.22 10.75 -2.14
CA LYS A 122 -18.80 9.45 -1.74
C LYS A 122 -18.31 8.98 -0.36
N TRP A 123 -17.02 9.17 -0.06
CA TRP A 123 -16.48 8.83 1.26
C TRP A 123 -17.08 9.69 2.37
N ILE A 124 -17.17 11.02 2.14
CA ILE A 124 -17.78 11.95 3.10
C ILE A 124 -19.24 11.59 3.34
N GLU A 125 -19.99 11.32 2.29
CA GLU A 125 -21.42 10.95 2.40
C GLU A 125 -21.60 9.65 3.17
N LYS A 126 -20.78 8.64 2.88
CA LYS A 126 -20.83 7.34 3.57
C LYS A 126 -20.46 7.43 5.04
N ASN A 127 -19.57 8.35 5.41
CA ASN A 127 -19.12 8.52 6.79
C ASN A 127 -20.06 9.39 7.64
N ARG A 128 -20.96 10.14 7.01
CA ARG A 128 -22.01 10.94 7.70
C ARG A 128 -23.13 10.10 8.30
N LYS A 129 -23.18 8.82 7.97
CA LYS A 129 -24.12 7.86 8.56
C LYS A 129 -23.51 7.17 9.76
#